data_9d8ce64865978cd2fce5a742fc7e56e0
#
_entry.id   9d8ce64865978cd2fce5a742fc7e56e0
#
_cell.length_a   1.000
_cell.length_b   1.000
_cell.length_c   1.000
_cell.angle_alpha   90.00
_cell.angle_beta   90.00
_cell.angle_gamma   90.00
#
_symmetry.space_group_name_H-M   'P 1'
#
loop_
_entity.id
_entity.type
_entity.pdbx_description
1 polymer ?
#
loop_
_entity_poly.entity_id
_entity_poly.type
_entity_poly.pdbx_seq_one_letter_code
_entity_poly.pdbx_strand_id
1 'polypeptide(L)'
;MIEKRRISLTGPDSHLLVRKPGVGSLSVGPAGRRADLHVDPDAPIDWSVFDELTTPAGGRWPRYLSYTGNDDSVFAWARERPVEGLRLEPLRDADWDASAADLRELTVISNGPRVRVCLPSPTVLRHLTVQGDPARFEIVAHPDGLPGTVALVLPARPTGDRMPAPASGVGGARALPPLPALAGVRALAVHSEPTDLPLDCRGLSQFRALRRLHVWGAIAHPEALAELPLDALELRYVPDLDGLPDLAAWPALSHVIGWNIDEAGGRRLRSQLRALPQERLGDHCSVGKLRSRRWFVEEYGLPFSAWAVRTAKPATKAFKVAAAAVAGARELGEVRQGITGFVGTVNDLAGIETSERDDVATAVTLLAALAAVPVGPQQALAWFEATRDF
;
A
#
# COMPACT_ATOMS: atom_id res chain seq x y z
N MET A 1 -26.19 11.03 -19.49
CA MET A 1 -25.80 10.77 -20.90
C MET A 1 -24.27 10.68 -20.94
N ILE A 2 -23.68 9.76 -21.71
CA ILE A 2 -22.23 9.70 -21.93
C ILE A 2 -21.88 10.83 -22.90
N GLU A 3 -20.98 11.72 -22.51
CA GLU A 3 -20.49 12.80 -23.37
C GLU A 3 -19.20 12.33 -24.08
N LYS A 4 -19.13 12.60 -25.37
CA LYS A 4 -17.94 12.34 -26.20
C LYS A 4 -17.52 13.63 -26.87
N ARG A 5 -16.24 14.03 -26.70
CA ARG A 5 -15.69 15.25 -27.27
C ARG A 5 -14.28 14.96 -27.80
N ARG A 6 -13.94 15.45 -29.00
CA ARG A 6 -12.56 15.52 -29.45
C ARG A 6 -11.84 16.66 -28.74
N ILE A 7 -10.62 16.41 -28.32
CA ILE A 7 -9.76 17.38 -27.62
C ILE A 7 -8.36 17.37 -28.23
N SER A 8 -7.70 18.50 -28.15
CA SER A 8 -6.35 18.75 -28.72
C SER A 8 -5.26 18.57 -27.68
N LEU A 9 -5.24 17.42 -26.98
CA LEU A 9 -4.39 17.17 -25.82
C LEU A 9 -2.89 17.18 -26.14
N THR A 10 -2.49 16.54 -27.25
CA THR A 10 -1.09 16.50 -27.74
C THR A 10 -0.95 16.99 -29.18
N GLY A 11 -1.96 17.68 -29.68
CA GLY A 11 -2.06 18.20 -31.05
C GLY A 11 -3.52 18.31 -31.49
N PRO A 12 -3.82 18.88 -32.63
CA PRO A 12 -5.18 19.13 -33.11
C PRO A 12 -6.02 17.84 -33.13
N ASP A 13 -7.14 17.86 -32.43
CA ASP A 13 -8.13 16.75 -32.37
C ASP A 13 -7.54 15.37 -32.04
N SER A 14 -6.40 15.35 -31.33
CA SER A 14 -5.58 14.16 -31.09
C SER A 14 -6.30 13.05 -30.29
N HIS A 15 -7.25 13.41 -29.43
CA HIS A 15 -7.86 12.45 -28.50
C HIS A 15 -9.38 12.54 -28.47
N LEU A 16 -10.04 11.40 -28.24
CA LEU A 16 -11.47 11.34 -27.96
C LEU A 16 -11.68 11.19 -26.46
N LEU A 17 -12.12 12.26 -25.82
CA LEU A 17 -12.53 12.23 -24.42
C LEU A 17 -13.93 11.63 -24.28
N VAL A 18 -14.07 10.62 -23.40
CA VAL A 18 -15.34 9.97 -23.08
C VAL A 18 -15.65 10.18 -21.60
N ARG A 19 -16.62 11.05 -21.29
CA ARG A 19 -17.00 11.36 -19.91
C ARG A 19 -18.26 10.58 -19.52
N LYS A 20 -18.19 9.91 -18.37
CA LYS A 20 -19.34 9.23 -17.75
C LYS A 20 -19.96 10.12 -16.68
N PRO A 21 -21.29 10.17 -16.57
CA PRO A 21 -21.96 10.91 -15.51
C PRO A 21 -21.50 10.47 -14.13
N GLY A 22 -21.29 11.42 -13.23
CA GLY A 22 -20.88 11.16 -11.85
C GLY A 22 -19.40 10.82 -11.65
N VAL A 23 -18.60 10.67 -12.71
CA VAL A 23 -17.16 10.42 -12.63
C VAL A 23 -16.41 11.74 -12.65
N GLY A 24 -15.78 12.09 -11.52
CA GLY A 24 -14.95 13.30 -11.36
C GLY A 24 -13.46 13.10 -11.60
N SER A 25 -13.04 11.87 -11.94
CA SER A 25 -11.66 11.50 -12.17
C SER A 25 -11.34 11.34 -13.65
N LEU A 26 -10.08 11.61 -13.99
CA LEU A 26 -9.50 11.36 -15.31
C LEU A 26 -8.12 10.73 -15.12
N SER A 27 -7.79 9.75 -15.94
CA SER A 27 -6.46 9.18 -16.03
C SER A 27 -5.85 9.37 -17.41
N VAL A 28 -4.58 9.84 -17.43
CA VAL A 28 -3.78 10.07 -18.64
C VAL A 28 -2.47 9.30 -18.50
N GLY A 29 -2.06 8.57 -19.53
CA GLY A 29 -0.82 7.80 -19.45
C GLY A 29 -0.50 7.03 -20.73
N PRO A 30 0.62 6.29 -20.77
CA PRO A 30 1.07 5.62 -21.98
C PRO A 30 0.19 4.44 -22.38
N ALA A 31 0.27 4.09 -23.65
CA ALA A 31 -0.32 2.85 -24.16
C ALA A 31 0.20 1.64 -23.36
N GLY A 32 -0.66 0.65 -23.14
CA GLY A 32 -0.36 -0.53 -22.31
C GLY A 32 -0.63 -0.35 -20.82
N ARG A 33 -0.84 0.89 -20.34
CA ARG A 33 -1.37 1.18 -19.00
C ARG A 33 -2.87 1.43 -19.05
N ARG A 34 -3.55 1.14 -17.94
CA ARG A 34 -4.97 1.48 -17.83
C ARG A 34 -5.11 2.99 -17.64
N ALA A 35 -5.55 3.67 -18.69
CA ALA A 35 -5.82 5.11 -18.68
C ALA A 35 -7.06 5.43 -19.52
N ASP A 36 -7.72 6.56 -19.25
CA ASP A 36 -8.85 7.06 -20.03
C ASP A 36 -8.36 7.71 -21.34
N LEU A 37 -7.18 8.32 -21.30
CA LEU A 37 -6.51 8.92 -22.46
C LEU A 37 -5.08 8.38 -22.55
N HIS A 38 -4.69 7.91 -23.73
CA HIS A 38 -3.35 7.39 -23.97
C HIS A 38 -2.48 8.42 -24.69
N VAL A 39 -1.34 8.75 -24.09
CA VAL A 39 -0.35 9.71 -24.61
C VAL A 39 1.04 9.08 -24.63
N ASP A 40 1.91 9.58 -25.48
CA ASP A 40 3.34 9.31 -25.35
C ASP A 40 3.84 9.93 -24.02
N PRO A 41 4.63 9.20 -23.21
CA PRO A 41 5.08 9.69 -21.90
C PRO A 41 5.91 10.99 -21.97
N ASP A 42 6.57 11.26 -23.10
CA ASP A 42 7.41 12.43 -23.29
C ASP A 42 6.72 13.53 -24.15
N ALA A 43 5.49 13.29 -24.58
CA ALA A 43 4.75 14.31 -25.33
C ALA A 43 4.38 15.49 -24.44
N PRO A 44 4.51 16.72 -24.91
CA PRO A 44 3.96 17.89 -24.25
C PRO A 44 2.43 17.81 -24.25
N ILE A 45 1.82 18.11 -23.11
CA ILE A 45 0.38 18.03 -22.91
C ILE A 45 -0.23 19.42 -22.76
N ASP A 46 -1.25 19.70 -23.54
CA ASP A 46 -2.08 20.90 -23.34
C ASP A 46 -3.20 20.61 -22.34
N TRP A 47 -2.91 20.82 -21.06
CA TRP A 47 -3.88 20.64 -19.97
C TRP A 47 -5.05 21.62 -20.03
N SER A 48 -4.89 22.78 -20.72
CA SER A 48 -5.94 23.80 -20.85
C SER A 48 -7.19 23.30 -21.58
N VAL A 49 -7.08 22.21 -22.34
CA VAL A 49 -8.24 21.57 -23.00
C VAL A 49 -9.34 21.13 -22.02
N PHE A 50 -9.01 21.06 -20.72
CA PHE A 50 -9.98 20.72 -19.67
C PHE A 50 -10.60 21.96 -19.00
N ASP A 51 -10.19 23.18 -19.30
CA ASP A 51 -10.61 24.40 -18.56
C ASP A 51 -12.09 24.67 -18.66
N GLU A 52 -12.67 24.47 -19.81
CA GLU A 52 -14.10 24.67 -20.05
C GLU A 52 -14.98 23.55 -19.51
N LEU A 53 -14.37 22.42 -19.06
CA LEU A 53 -15.15 21.27 -18.68
C LEU A 53 -15.63 21.40 -17.23
N THR A 54 -16.93 21.17 -17.05
CA THR A 54 -17.59 21.23 -15.75
C THR A 54 -18.27 19.92 -15.40
N THR A 55 -18.46 19.69 -14.11
CA THR A 55 -19.36 18.63 -13.61
C THR A 55 -20.82 19.05 -13.81
N PRO A 56 -21.79 18.12 -13.75
CA PRO A 56 -23.22 18.48 -13.81
C PRO A 56 -23.67 19.49 -12.73
N ALA A 57 -22.93 19.56 -11.61
CA ALA A 57 -23.18 20.51 -10.54
C ALA A 57 -22.45 21.87 -10.74
N GLY A 58 -21.87 22.10 -11.93
CA GLY A 58 -21.17 23.36 -12.25
C GLY A 58 -19.74 23.47 -11.70
N GLY A 59 -19.26 22.45 -10.97
CA GLY A 59 -17.86 22.44 -10.51
C GLY A 59 -16.88 22.07 -11.64
N ARG A 60 -15.62 22.38 -11.47
CA ARG A 60 -14.55 22.07 -12.45
C ARG A 60 -14.39 20.57 -12.65
N TRP A 61 -14.09 20.12 -13.87
CA TRP A 61 -13.77 18.74 -14.22
C TRP A 61 -12.50 18.67 -15.06
N PRO A 62 -11.53 17.73 -14.79
CA PRO A 62 -11.55 16.73 -13.72
C PRO A 62 -11.28 17.37 -12.34
N ARG A 63 -11.83 16.74 -11.28
CA ARG A 63 -11.51 17.05 -9.88
C ARG A 63 -10.26 16.30 -9.41
N TYR A 64 -10.14 15.06 -9.87
CA TYR A 64 -9.02 14.16 -9.59
C TYR A 64 -8.36 13.78 -10.90
N LEU A 65 -7.07 14.09 -11.04
CA LEU A 65 -6.26 13.75 -12.20
C LEU A 65 -5.17 12.76 -11.82
N SER A 66 -5.09 11.65 -12.56
CA SER A 66 -3.98 10.72 -12.48
C SER A 66 -3.18 10.79 -13.76
N TYR A 67 -1.88 11.06 -13.68
CA TYR A 67 -1.01 11.14 -14.84
C TYR A 67 0.22 10.26 -14.66
N THR A 68 0.49 9.44 -15.67
CA THR A 68 1.72 8.65 -15.79
C THR A 68 2.48 9.15 -17.01
N GLY A 69 3.60 9.82 -16.79
CA GLY A 69 4.44 10.42 -17.84
C GLY A 69 5.37 11.49 -17.29
N ASN A 70 6.04 12.21 -18.19
CA ASN A 70 7.18 13.06 -17.84
C ASN A 70 6.92 14.57 -18.03
N ASP A 71 5.72 14.97 -18.43
CA ASP A 71 5.33 16.37 -18.57
C ASP A 71 4.98 16.98 -17.21
N ASP A 72 5.68 18.03 -16.81
CA ASP A 72 5.51 18.75 -15.55
C ASP A 72 4.63 20.01 -15.68
N SER A 73 4.20 20.36 -16.89
CA SER A 73 3.34 21.50 -17.14
C SER A 73 1.98 21.43 -16.43
N VAL A 74 1.60 20.22 -15.96
CA VAL A 74 0.44 19.98 -15.10
C VAL A 74 0.43 20.87 -13.85
N PHE A 75 1.58 21.20 -13.28
CA PHE A 75 1.67 22.06 -12.09
C PHE A 75 1.38 23.53 -12.42
N ALA A 76 1.87 24.00 -13.56
CA ALA A 76 1.54 25.36 -14.05
C ALA A 76 0.04 25.48 -14.34
N TRP A 77 -0.55 24.46 -14.96
CA TRP A 77 -2.00 24.40 -15.17
C TRP A 77 -2.77 24.36 -13.85
N ALA A 78 -2.34 23.54 -12.86
CA ALA A 78 -2.99 23.42 -11.57
C ALA A 78 -2.90 24.71 -10.72
N ARG A 79 -1.96 25.61 -11.01
CA ARG A 79 -1.91 26.95 -10.40
C ARG A 79 -3.07 27.83 -10.86
N GLU A 80 -3.35 27.82 -12.14
CA GLU A 80 -4.42 28.65 -12.72
C GLU A 80 -5.81 28.01 -12.54
N ARG A 81 -5.82 26.68 -12.47
CA ARG A 81 -7.03 25.89 -12.36
C ARG A 81 -6.95 24.86 -11.24
N PRO A 82 -7.43 25.20 -10.03
CA PRO A 82 -7.39 24.29 -8.89
C PRO A 82 -7.96 22.91 -9.19
N VAL A 83 -7.25 21.86 -8.75
CA VAL A 83 -7.70 20.48 -8.75
C VAL A 83 -7.75 19.93 -7.33
N GLU A 84 -8.67 19.02 -7.04
CA GLU A 84 -8.78 18.44 -5.69
C GLU A 84 -7.66 17.46 -5.42
N GLY A 85 -7.37 16.58 -6.37
CA GLY A 85 -6.31 15.60 -6.23
C GLY A 85 -5.51 15.40 -7.52
N LEU A 86 -4.19 15.33 -7.36
CA LEU A 86 -3.25 15.05 -8.43
C LEU A 86 -2.40 13.84 -8.04
N ARG A 87 -2.41 12.81 -8.88
CA ARG A 87 -1.62 11.60 -8.73
C ARG A 87 -0.65 11.48 -9.90
N LEU A 88 0.64 11.48 -9.62
CA LEU A 88 1.70 11.52 -10.62
C LEU A 88 2.64 10.33 -10.49
N GLU A 89 2.99 9.73 -11.62
CA GLU A 89 3.98 8.66 -11.75
C GLU A 89 4.93 9.01 -12.90
N PRO A 90 6.14 9.53 -12.65
CA PRO A 90 7.13 9.78 -13.68
C PRO A 90 7.74 8.46 -14.16
N LEU A 91 8.13 8.40 -15.42
CA LEU A 91 8.79 7.24 -16.03
C LEU A 91 10.31 7.43 -16.16
N ARG A 92 10.82 8.61 -15.82
CA ARG A 92 12.25 8.96 -15.69
C ARG A 92 12.46 9.84 -14.45
N ASP A 93 13.69 10.09 -14.08
CA ASP A 93 14.03 11.01 -12.99
C ASP A 93 13.35 12.37 -13.22
N ALA A 94 12.74 12.90 -12.18
CA ALA A 94 11.92 14.11 -12.24
C ALA A 94 12.32 15.11 -11.15
N ASP A 95 12.31 16.39 -11.53
CA ASP A 95 12.45 17.53 -10.61
C ASP A 95 11.23 18.44 -10.80
N TRP A 96 10.29 18.36 -9.86
CA TRP A 96 8.99 19.00 -9.97
C TRP A 96 8.83 20.18 -9.03
N ASP A 97 8.42 21.29 -9.58
CA ASP A 97 8.01 22.46 -8.79
C ASP A 97 6.48 22.56 -8.73
N ALA A 98 5.91 22.02 -7.65
CA ALA A 98 4.50 22.14 -7.37
C ALA A 98 4.18 23.29 -6.41
N SER A 99 5.15 24.11 -6.01
CA SER A 99 5.01 25.11 -4.95
C SER A 99 3.87 26.10 -5.18
N ALA A 100 3.59 26.45 -6.43
CA ALA A 100 2.52 27.37 -6.80
C ALA A 100 1.20 26.69 -7.18
N ALA A 101 1.13 25.33 -7.21
CA ALA A 101 -0.07 24.63 -7.61
C ALA A 101 -1.18 24.70 -6.53
N ASP A 102 -2.42 24.90 -6.95
CA ASP A 102 -3.59 24.87 -6.07
C ASP A 102 -4.24 23.49 -6.11
N LEU A 103 -3.82 22.63 -5.17
CA LEU A 103 -4.30 21.23 -5.06
C LEU A 103 -4.36 20.80 -3.58
N ARG A 104 -5.41 20.04 -3.24
CA ARG A 104 -5.63 19.58 -1.86
C ARG A 104 -4.90 18.28 -1.54
N GLU A 105 -4.76 17.41 -2.53
CA GLU A 105 -4.15 16.10 -2.40
C GLU A 105 -3.09 15.91 -3.48
N LEU A 106 -1.89 15.56 -3.09
CA LEU A 106 -0.80 15.20 -3.99
C LEU A 106 -0.35 13.77 -3.70
N THR A 107 -0.42 12.92 -4.71
CA THR A 107 0.18 11.58 -4.66
C THR A 107 1.33 11.52 -5.65
N VAL A 108 2.52 11.24 -5.16
CA VAL A 108 3.73 11.04 -5.97
C VAL A 108 4.13 9.58 -5.88
N ILE A 109 4.26 8.94 -7.06
CA ILE A 109 4.61 7.52 -7.15
C ILE A 109 5.96 7.40 -7.84
N SER A 110 6.82 6.54 -7.30
CA SER A 110 8.03 6.11 -8.00
C SER A 110 8.23 4.61 -7.90
N ASN A 111 8.28 3.97 -9.05
CA ASN A 111 8.60 2.55 -9.19
C ASN A 111 10.03 2.33 -9.73
N GLY A 112 10.92 3.34 -9.60
CA GLY A 112 12.30 3.26 -10.05
C GLY A 112 12.99 4.61 -10.18
N PRO A 113 12.41 5.60 -10.87
CA PRO A 113 12.97 6.95 -11.01
C PRO A 113 13.20 7.65 -9.66
N ARG A 114 14.13 8.61 -9.63
CA ARG A 114 14.24 9.56 -8.52
C ARG A 114 13.29 10.71 -8.76
N VAL A 115 12.65 11.17 -7.69
CA VAL A 115 11.69 12.28 -7.77
C VAL A 115 12.05 13.31 -6.72
N ARG A 116 12.41 14.50 -7.18
CA ARG A 116 12.46 15.70 -6.34
C ARG A 116 11.16 16.47 -6.54
N VAL A 117 10.52 16.90 -5.44
CA VAL A 117 9.27 17.66 -5.50
C VAL A 117 9.25 18.79 -4.48
N CYS A 118 9.07 20.03 -4.96
CA CYS A 118 8.76 21.19 -4.13
C CYS A 118 7.27 21.21 -3.84
N LEU A 119 6.90 21.20 -2.56
CA LEU A 119 5.49 21.10 -2.14
C LEU A 119 4.76 22.44 -2.21
N PRO A 120 3.44 22.43 -2.50
CA PRO A 120 2.57 23.59 -2.32
C PRO A 120 2.46 24.01 -0.86
N SER A 121 1.94 25.24 -0.65
CA SER A 121 1.62 25.75 0.70
C SER A 121 0.71 24.78 1.47
N PRO A 122 0.95 24.56 2.76
CA PRO A 122 0.09 23.74 3.62
C PRO A 122 -1.31 24.33 3.84
N THR A 123 -1.53 25.57 3.46
CA THR A 123 -2.87 26.17 3.46
C THR A 123 -3.75 25.58 2.36
N VAL A 124 -3.14 25.07 1.30
CA VAL A 124 -3.80 24.44 0.14
C VAL A 124 -3.66 22.93 0.20
N LEU A 125 -2.40 22.42 0.20
CA LEU A 125 -2.12 20.99 0.25
C LEU A 125 -2.43 20.41 1.64
N ARG A 126 -3.44 19.56 1.71
CA ARG A 126 -3.88 18.90 2.96
C ARG A 126 -3.24 17.52 3.15
N HIS A 127 -3.08 16.79 2.05
CA HIS A 127 -2.61 15.42 2.06
C HIS A 127 -1.50 15.21 1.04
N LEU A 128 -0.36 14.73 1.50
CA LEU A 128 0.72 14.24 0.66
C LEU A 128 0.80 12.72 0.78
N THR A 129 0.78 12.01 -0.33
CA THR A 129 1.09 10.58 -0.38
C THR A 129 2.34 10.37 -1.21
N VAL A 130 3.32 9.67 -0.62
CA VAL A 130 4.55 9.22 -1.28
C VAL A 130 4.46 7.70 -1.41
N GLN A 131 4.40 7.19 -2.63
CA GLN A 131 4.25 5.76 -2.91
C GLN A 131 5.49 5.22 -3.63
N GLY A 132 6.14 4.24 -3.04
CA GLY A 132 7.36 3.62 -3.56
C GLY A 132 8.45 3.57 -2.50
N ASP A 133 9.72 3.38 -2.94
CA ASP A 133 10.87 3.40 -2.05
C ASP A 133 11.13 4.85 -1.57
N PRO A 134 11.01 5.13 -0.25
CA PRO A 134 11.21 6.48 0.27
C PRO A 134 12.59 7.07 -0.04
N ALA A 135 13.62 6.24 -0.27
CA ALA A 135 14.97 6.69 -0.64
C ALA A 135 15.05 7.30 -2.06
N ARG A 136 14.00 7.13 -2.87
CA ARG A 136 13.89 7.70 -4.22
C ARG A 136 13.31 9.11 -4.25
N PHE A 137 12.83 9.60 -3.11
CA PHE A 137 12.15 10.89 -3.03
C PHE A 137 12.99 11.93 -2.30
N GLU A 138 13.15 13.08 -2.93
CA GLU A 138 13.63 14.30 -2.30
C GLU A 138 12.46 15.28 -2.18
N ILE A 139 11.95 15.43 -0.97
CA ILE A 139 10.82 16.33 -0.69
C ILE A 139 11.38 17.67 -0.24
N VAL A 140 10.94 18.75 -0.88
CA VAL A 140 11.25 20.12 -0.48
C VAL A 140 9.98 20.72 0.14
N ALA A 141 9.99 20.93 1.45
CA ALA A 141 8.85 21.51 2.15
C ALA A 141 8.64 22.97 1.74
N HIS A 142 7.37 23.42 1.74
CA HIS A 142 7.07 24.82 1.57
C HIS A 142 7.56 25.64 2.80
N PRO A 143 8.01 26.91 2.62
CA PRO A 143 8.44 27.76 3.74
C PRO A 143 7.41 27.88 4.87
N ASP A 144 6.12 27.86 4.56
CA ASP A 144 5.02 27.93 5.54
C ASP A 144 4.79 26.60 6.29
N GLY A 145 5.49 25.53 5.96
CA GLY A 145 5.43 24.23 6.65
C GLY A 145 5.02 23.05 5.80
N LEU A 146 4.43 22.05 6.45
CA LEU A 146 4.09 20.74 5.89
C LEU A 146 2.57 20.54 5.79
N PRO A 147 2.09 19.70 4.87
CA PRO A 147 0.68 19.33 4.78
C PRO A 147 0.18 18.69 6.08
N GLY A 148 -1.14 18.78 6.31
CA GLY A 148 -1.78 18.28 7.52
C GLY A 148 -1.59 16.78 7.77
N THR A 149 -1.43 16.00 6.70
CA THR A 149 -1.17 14.56 6.75
C THR A 149 -0.18 14.15 5.67
N VAL A 150 0.78 13.32 6.04
CA VAL A 150 1.69 12.64 5.09
C VAL A 150 1.44 11.13 5.16
N ALA A 151 1.34 10.49 4.00
CA ALA A 151 1.27 9.04 3.88
C ALA A 151 2.48 8.51 3.11
N LEU A 152 3.12 7.50 3.67
CA LEU A 152 4.18 6.73 3.03
C LEU A 152 3.61 5.35 2.67
N VAL A 153 3.49 5.05 1.39
CA VAL A 153 3.07 3.73 0.90
C VAL A 153 4.30 2.99 0.42
N LEU A 154 4.77 2.07 1.24
CA LEU A 154 6.01 1.35 1.02
C LEU A 154 5.83 0.30 -0.08
N PRO A 155 6.85 0.07 -0.93
CA PRO A 155 6.74 -0.92 -1.99
C PRO A 155 6.67 -2.33 -1.41
N ALA A 156 5.80 -3.17 -1.97
CA ALA A 156 5.85 -4.60 -1.68
C ALA A 156 7.13 -5.22 -2.30
N ARG A 157 7.68 -6.24 -1.63
CA ARG A 157 8.75 -7.04 -2.26
C ARG A 157 8.21 -7.76 -3.49
N PRO A 158 9.05 -7.99 -4.52
CA PRO A 158 8.71 -8.91 -5.59
C PRO A 158 8.28 -10.26 -5.02
N THR A 159 7.33 -10.90 -5.66
CA THR A 159 6.68 -12.12 -5.14
C THR A 159 7.66 -13.26 -4.89
N GLY A 160 8.71 -13.38 -5.73
CA GLY A 160 9.76 -14.40 -5.57
C GLY A 160 10.64 -14.23 -4.31
N ASP A 161 10.70 -13.04 -3.73
CA ASP A 161 11.49 -12.73 -2.54
C ASP A 161 10.64 -12.75 -1.24
N ARG A 162 9.36 -13.06 -1.34
CA ARG A 162 8.44 -13.14 -0.21
C ARG A 162 8.59 -14.46 0.55
N MET A 163 9.67 -14.60 1.30
CA MET A 163 9.70 -15.59 2.38
C MET A 163 8.72 -15.16 3.47
N PRO A 164 7.88 -16.07 4.01
CA PRO A 164 7.11 -15.74 5.20
C PRO A 164 8.08 -15.23 6.27
N ALA A 165 7.78 -14.08 6.85
CA ALA A 165 8.60 -13.55 7.94
C ALA A 165 8.75 -14.64 9.00
N PRO A 166 9.98 -15.03 9.39
CA PRO A 166 10.18 -16.08 10.35
C PRO A 166 9.43 -15.75 11.65
N ALA A 167 8.90 -16.77 12.29
CA ALA A 167 8.08 -16.69 13.51
C ALA A 167 8.78 -16.03 14.71
N SER A 168 10.04 -15.68 14.58
CA SER A 168 10.86 -15.03 15.59
C SER A 168 11.80 -14.07 14.86
N GLY A 169 11.54 -12.78 14.91
CA GLY A 169 12.40 -11.58 14.78
C GLY A 169 13.73 -11.59 14.00
N VAL A 170 14.10 -12.66 13.31
CA VAL A 170 15.40 -12.85 12.64
C VAL A 170 15.36 -12.44 11.14
N GLY A 171 14.21 -12.05 10.61
CA GLY A 171 14.10 -11.44 9.29
C GLY A 171 14.28 -9.93 9.40
N GLY A 172 15.08 -9.33 8.53
CA GLY A 172 15.34 -7.88 8.55
C GLY A 172 14.04 -7.05 8.58
N ALA A 173 14.11 -5.89 9.20
CA ALA A 173 13.05 -4.90 9.18
C ALA A 173 13.35 -3.81 8.12
N ARG A 174 12.31 -3.21 7.57
CA ARG A 174 12.44 -2.11 6.61
C ARG A 174 12.71 -0.80 7.36
N ALA A 175 13.94 -0.34 7.31
CA ALA A 175 14.30 0.97 7.83
C ALA A 175 13.75 2.07 6.91
N LEU A 176 13.21 3.15 7.51
CA LEU A 176 12.93 4.38 6.78
C LEU A 176 14.25 5.16 6.59
N PRO A 177 14.53 5.65 5.38
CA PRO A 177 15.66 6.54 5.18
C PRO A 177 15.44 7.87 5.91
N PRO A 178 16.49 8.70 6.09
CA PRO A 178 16.32 10.06 6.59
C PRO A 178 15.40 10.88 5.66
N LEU A 179 14.37 11.48 6.24
CA LEU A 179 13.39 12.34 5.57
C LEU A 179 13.33 13.70 6.28
N PRO A 180 14.42 14.49 6.27
CA PRO A 180 14.56 15.68 7.10
C PRO A 180 13.49 16.73 6.80
N ALA A 181 13.06 16.85 5.53
CA ALA A 181 12.00 17.77 5.14
C ALA A 181 10.64 17.44 5.81
N LEU A 182 10.43 16.20 6.26
CA LEU A 182 9.21 15.76 6.92
C LEU A 182 9.34 15.68 8.45
N ALA A 183 10.47 16.09 9.04
CA ALA A 183 10.70 15.97 10.49
C ALA A 183 9.64 16.69 11.35
N GLY A 184 9.00 17.73 10.82
CA GLY A 184 7.94 18.49 11.47
C GLY A 184 6.52 17.96 11.27
N VAL A 185 6.33 16.80 10.60
CA VAL A 185 5.00 16.25 10.34
C VAL A 185 4.29 15.90 11.65
N ARG A 186 2.99 16.24 11.72
CA ARG A 186 2.15 15.95 12.90
C ARG A 186 1.26 14.72 12.73
N ALA A 187 0.90 14.38 11.50
CA ALA A 187 0.13 13.18 11.20
C ALA A 187 0.80 12.39 10.09
N LEU A 188 1.18 11.17 10.39
CA LEU A 188 1.85 10.25 9.48
C LEU A 188 1.05 8.96 9.36
N ALA A 189 0.80 8.54 8.13
CA ALA A 189 0.32 7.21 7.81
C ALA A 189 1.47 6.42 7.15
N VAL A 190 1.72 5.19 7.58
CA VAL A 190 2.67 4.28 6.92
C VAL A 190 1.93 3.01 6.53
N HIS A 191 1.98 2.70 5.25
CA HIS A 191 1.33 1.53 4.67
C HIS A 191 2.38 0.56 4.15
N SER A 192 2.37 -0.66 4.66
CA SER A 192 3.16 -1.80 4.18
C SER A 192 2.26 -3.04 4.06
N GLU A 193 2.72 -4.05 3.34
CA GLU A 193 1.98 -5.31 3.29
C GLU A 193 2.09 -6.05 4.63
N PRO A 194 0.98 -6.63 5.16
CA PRO A 194 0.96 -7.29 6.47
C PRO A 194 1.91 -8.47 6.62
N THR A 195 2.29 -9.11 5.52
CA THR A 195 3.17 -10.29 5.50
C THR A 195 4.50 -10.06 4.81
N ASP A 196 4.82 -8.79 4.51
CA ASP A 196 6.11 -8.37 3.95
C ASP A 196 7.11 -7.98 5.07
N LEU A 197 8.24 -7.36 4.69
CA LEU A 197 9.20 -6.81 5.64
C LEU A 197 8.50 -5.81 6.58
N PRO A 198 8.53 -6.05 7.89
CA PRO A 198 7.92 -5.15 8.84
C PRO A 198 8.61 -3.78 8.82
N LEU A 199 7.82 -2.72 9.00
CA LEU A 199 8.35 -1.38 9.21
C LEU A 199 9.17 -1.33 10.52
N ASP A 200 10.41 -0.88 10.44
CA ASP A 200 11.21 -0.59 11.63
C ASP A 200 10.74 0.71 12.30
N CYS A 201 10.03 0.57 13.43
CA CYS A 201 9.47 1.72 14.15
C CYS A 201 10.55 2.66 14.72
N ARG A 202 11.80 2.22 14.86
CA ARG A 202 12.91 3.09 15.29
C ARG A 202 13.15 4.26 14.34
N GLY A 203 12.90 4.04 13.03
CA GLY A 203 12.97 5.08 12.01
C GLY A 203 11.94 6.20 12.18
N LEU A 204 10.89 5.99 12.98
CA LEU A 204 9.86 7.01 13.23
C LEU A 204 10.30 8.10 14.21
N SER A 205 11.36 7.90 14.98
CA SER A 205 11.93 8.89 15.90
C SER A 205 12.42 10.18 15.20
N GLN A 206 12.68 10.12 13.88
CA GLN A 206 13.03 11.30 13.08
C GLN A 206 11.87 12.33 13.00
N PHE A 207 10.60 11.91 13.22
CA PHE A 207 9.41 12.76 13.14
C PHE A 207 9.04 13.34 14.52
N ARG A 208 9.85 14.28 15.01
CA ARG A 208 9.76 14.78 16.40
C ARG A 208 8.46 15.48 16.77
N ALA A 209 7.74 16.00 15.77
CA ALA A 209 6.43 16.68 15.97
C ALA A 209 5.24 15.73 15.83
N LEU A 210 5.49 14.42 15.60
CA LEU A 210 4.44 13.45 15.33
C LEU A 210 3.49 13.30 16.52
N ARG A 211 2.18 13.48 16.24
CA ARG A 211 1.08 13.33 17.19
C ARG A 211 0.14 12.22 16.80
N ARG A 212 -0.10 12.06 15.51
CA ARG A 212 -1.02 11.05 14.97
C ARG A 212 -0.28 10.06 14.10
N LEU A 213 -0.27 8.81 14.48
CA LEU A 213 0.35 7.72 13.75
C LEU A 213 -0.71 6.71 13.31
N HIS A 214 -0.78 6.47 12.01
CA HIS A 214 -1.55 5.38 11.43
C HIS A 214 -0.57 4.38 10.78
N VAL A 215 -0.61 3.12 11.22
CA VAL A 215 0.16 2.03 10.62
C VAL A 215 -0.78 1.00 10.04
N TRP A 216 -0.54 0.67 8.78
CA TRP A 216 -1.14 -0.45 8.09
C TRP A 216 -0.04 -1.44 7.71
N GLY A 217 -0.13 -2.69 8.21
CA GLY A 217 0.82 -3.76 7.90
C GLY A 217 1.79 -4.07 9.04
N ALA A 218 2.78 -4.92 8.73
CA ALA A 218 3.71 -5.43 9.73
C ALA A 218 4.64 -4.35 10.29
N ILE A 219 4.93 -4.45 11.59
CA ILE A 219 5.87 -3.58 12.32
C ILE A 219 6.92 -4.41 13.05
N ALA A 220 8.10 -3.82 13.23
CA ALA A 220 9.18 -4.31 14.08
C ALA A 220 9.63 -3.21 15.04
N HIS A 221 10.16 -3.59 16.18
CA HIS A 221 10.63 -2.66 17.22
C HIS A 221 9.56 -1.65 17.64
N PRO A 222 8.30 -2.09 17.91
CA PRO A 222 7.22 -1.18 18.29
C PRO A 222 7.44 -0.51 19.65
N GLU A 223 8.37 -1.02 20.48
CA GLU A 223 8.81 -0.39 21.72
C GLU A 223 9.34 1.05 21.51
N ALA A 224 9.91 1.32 20.34
CA ALA A 224 10.42 2.65 19.99
C ALA A 224 9.29 3.70 19.87
N LEU A 225 8.05 3.29 19.71
CA LEU A 225 6.90 4.19 19.65
C LEU A 225 6.65 4.91 20.98
N ALA A 226 7.17 4.38 22.12
CA ALA A 226 7.04 5.03 23.43
C ALA A 226 7.66 6.44 23.47
N GLU A 227 8.67 6.70 22.63
CA GLU A 227 9.37 7.98 22.58
C GLU A 227 8.59 9.07 21.82
N LEU A 228 7.55 8.69 21.09
CA LEU A 228 6.74 9.62 20.30
C LEU A 228 5.61 10.23 21.14
N PRO A 229 5.37 11.55 21.07
CA PRO A 229 4.34 12.21 21.88
C PRO A 229 2.93 12.06 21.25
N LEU A 230 2.47 10.81 21.08
CA LEU A 230 1.24 10.50 20.36
C LEU A 230 -0.01 10.95 21.13
N ASP A 231 -0.95 11.56 20.41
CA ASP A 231 -2.33 11.78 20.82
C ASP A 231 -3.33 10.84 20.10
N ALA A 232 -2.91 10.26 18.97
CA ALA A 232 -3.70 9.26 18.23
C ALA A 232 -2.81 8.12 17.69
N LEU A 233 -3.29 6.89 17.85
CA LEU A 233 -2.65 5.68 17.33
C LEU A 233 -3.68 4.80 16.63
N GLU A 234 -3.48 4.58 15.33
CA GLU A 234 -4.26 3.62 14.55
C GLU A 234 -3.37 2.49 14.06
N LEU A 235 -3.77 1.26 14.37
CA LEU A 235 -3.10 0.02 13.95
C LEU A 235 -4.07 -0.82 13.13
N ARG A 236 -3.77 -1.02 11.88
CA ARG A 236 -4.60 -1.80 10.97
C ARG A 236 -3.77 -2.88 10.28
N TYR A 237 -4.33 -4.08 10.26
CA TYR A 237 -3.70 -5.25 9.61
C TYR A 237 -2.29 -5.53 10.13
N VAL A 238 -2.07 -5.34 11.43
CA VAL A 238 -0.79 -5.59 12.10
C VAL A 238 -0.78 -7.01 12.65
N PRO A 239 0.06 -7.92 12.09
CA PRO A 239 0.06 -9.35 12.42
C PRO A 239 0.81 -9.69 13.72
N ASP A 240 1.57 -8.75 14.27
CA ASP A 240 2.33 -8.91 15.50
C ASP A 240 2.40 -7.57 16.25
N LEU A 241 2.04 -7.59 17.53
CA LEU A 241 2.07 -6.43 18.43
C LEU A 241 2.96 -6.68 19.66
N ASP A 242 3.86 -7.67 19.59
CA ASP A 242 4.82 -7.92 20.68
C ASP A 242 5.76 -6.74 20.80
N GLY A 243 5.99 -6.32 22.05
CA GLY A 243 6.81 -5.13 22.35
C GLY A 243 6.08 -3.79 22.22
N LEU A 244 4.81 -3.76 21.76
CA LEU A 244 4.06 -2.51 21.73
C LEU A 244 3.88 -1.96 23.16
N PRO A 245 4.27 -0.69 23.41
CA PRO A 245 4.12 -0.06 24.72
C PRO A 245 2.68 -0.09 25.24
N ASP A 246 2.54 -0.04 26.56
CA ASP A 246 1.22 0.13 27.16
C ASP A 246 0.64 1.50 26.81
N LEU A 247 -0.69 1.59 26.63
CA LEU A 247 -1.36 2.83 26.25
C LEU A 247 -1.12 3.97 27.28
N ALA A 248 -0.77 3.63 28.51
CA ALA A 248 -0.41 4.59 29.55
C ALA A 248 0.93 5.32 29.26
N ALA A 249 1.79 4.76 28.41
CA ALA A 249 3.05 5.41 28.00
C ALA A 249 2.83 6.74 27.26
N TRP A 250 1.65 6.93 26.70
CA TRP A 250 1.29 8.17 25.99
C TRP A 250 0.26 8.99 26.76
N PRO A 251 0.65 9.92 27.66
CA PRO A 251 -0.28 10.66 28.50
C PRO A 251 -1.34 11.48 27.71
N ALA A 252 -1.01 11.92 26.51
CA ALA A 252 -1.90 12.70 25.65
C ALA A 252 -2.80 11.82 24.74
N LEU A 253 -2.63 10.49 24.76
CA LEU A 253 -3.35 9.60 23.86
C LEU A 253 -4.86 9.64 24.15
N SER A 254 -5.63 10.08 23.18
CA SER A 254 -7.08 10.22 23.24
C SER A 254 -7.82 9.44 22.14
N HIS A 255 -7.09 8.97 21.12
CA HIS A 255 -7.66 8.23 20.01
C HIS A 255 -6.88 6.93 19.76
N VAL A 256 -7.57 5.79 19.82
CA VAL A 256 -6.96 4.46 19.61
C VAL A 256 -7.87 3.63 18.71
N ILE A 257 -7.37 3.21 17.57
CA ILE A 257 -8.02 2.24 16.70
C ILE A 257 -7.12 1.04 16.50
N GLY A 258 -7.65 -0.17 16.75
CA GLY A 258 -7.07 -1.45 16.38
C GLY A 258 -8.04 -2.22 15.50
N TRP A 259 -7.68 -2.53 14.25
CA TRP A 259 -8.57 -3.22 13.32
C TRP A 259 -7.83 -4.26 12.49
N ASN A 260 -8.30 -5.52 12.52
CA ASN A 260 -7.59 -6.65 11.94
C ASN A 260 -6.15 -6.72 12.47
N ILE A 261 -5.98 -6.76 13.76
CA ILE A 261 -4.68 -6.83 14.44
C ILE A 261 -4.50 -8.18 15.11
N ASP A 262 -3.25 -8.49 15.48
CA ASP A 262 -2.90 -9.68 16.25
C ASP A 262 -3.83 -9.94 17.42
N GLU A 263 -4.18 -11.20 17.63
CA GLU A 263 -5.17 -11.60 18.64
C GLU A 263 -4.69 -11.37 20.07
N ALA A 264 -3.45 -11.73 20.39
CA ALA A 264 -2.90 -11.61 21.75
C ALA A 264 -2.70 -10.13 22.11
N GLY A 265 -2.02 -9.38 21.26
CA GLY A 265 -1.82 -7.93 21.43
C GLY A 265 -3.13 -7.16 21.44
N GLY A 266 -4.08 -7.54 20.59
CA GLY A 266 -5.39 -6.91 20.54
C GLY A 266 -6.23 -7.12 21.80
N ARG A 267 -6.16 -8.31 22.44
CA ARG A 267 -6.79 -8.54 23.75
C ARG A 267 -6.15 -7.66 24.83
N ARG A 268 -4.82 -7.54 24.84
CA ARG A 268 -4.08 -6.66 25.74
C ARG A 268 -4.51 -5.20 25.55
N LEU A 269 -4.53 -4.69 24.33
CA LEU A 269 -4.98 -3.32 24.02
C LEU A 269 -6.42 -3.05 24.46
N ARG A 270 -7.33 -4.02 24.26
CA ARG A 270 -8.73 -3.91 24.75
C ARG A 270 -8.80 -3.77 26.27
N SER A 271 -7.98 -4.53 26.99
CA SER A 271 -7.92 -4.46 28.45
C SER A 271 -7.40 -3.11 28.90
N GLN A 272 -6.31 -2.63 28.31
CA GLN A 272 -5.73 -1.34 28.62
C GLN A 272 -6.68 -0.18 28.29
N LEU A 273 -7.37 -0.23 27.14
CA LEU A 273 -8.33 0.80 26.73
C LEU A 273 -9.49 0.93 27.73
N ARG A 274 -9.96 -0.19 28.31
CA ARG A 274 -10.99 -0.17 29.36
C ARG A 274 -10.49 0.36 30.69
N ALA A 275 -9.19 0.27 30.96
CA ALA A 275 -8.58 0.76 32.19
C ALA A 275 -8.26 2.26 32.15
N LEU A 276 -8.25 2.89 30.96
CA LEU A 276 -8.04 4.32 30.84
C LEU A 276 -9.28 5.10 31.29
N PRO A 277 -9.11 6.28 31.90
CA PRO A 277 -10.22 7.18 32.25
C PRO A 277 -11.04 7.54 30.99
N GLN A 278 -12.36 7.45 31.08
CA GLN A 278 -13.26 7.71 29.95
C GLN A 278 -13.16 9.15 29.45
N GLU A 279 -12.90 10.10 30.35
CA GLU A 279 -12.74 11.52 30.04
C GLU A 279 -11.52 11.81 29.18
N ARG A 280 -10.55 10.88 29.16
CA ARG A 280 -9.35 10.94 28.32
C ARG A 280 -9.62 10.51 26.90
N LEU A 281 -10.61 9.63 26.69
CA LEU A 281 -10.86 8.97 25.42
C LEU A 281 -11.85 9.78 24.57
N GLY A 282 -11.51 9.99 23.30
CA GLY A 282 -12.44 10.53 22.31
C GLY A 282 -13.50 9.50 21.87
N ASP A 283 -14.49 9.98 21.13
CA ASP A 283 -15.68 9.22 20.72
C ASP A 283 -15.39 7.97 19.86
N HIS A 284 -14.19 7.83 19.30
CA HIS A 284 -13.86 6.82 18.31
C HIS A 284 -12.71 5.89 18.72
N CYS A 285 -12.65 5.47 19.99
CA CYS A 285 -11.69 4.49 20.46
C CYS A 285 -12.25 3.08 20.31
N SER A 286 -11.60 2.24 19.52
CA SER A 286 -12.04 0.85 19.33
C SER A 286 -10.91 -0.11 18.98
N VAL A 287 -11.01 -1.32 19.53
CA VAL A 287 -10.15 -2.44 19.14
C VAL A 287 -11.04 -3.60 18.71
N GLY A 288 -11.06 -3.87 17.39
CA GLY A 288 -11.97 -4.85 16.78
C GLY A 288 -11.28 -5.79 15.79
N LYS A 289 -12.00 -6.84 15.37
CA LYS A 289 -11.52 -7.79 14.36
C LYS A 289 -10.13 -8.35 14.69
N LEU A 290 -10.00 -9.00 15.84
CA LEU A 290 -8.76 -9.68 16.21
C LEU A 290 -8.52 -10.87 15.28
N ARG A 291 -7.28 -11.07 14.86
CA ARG A 291 -6.90 -12.06 13.85
C ARG A 291 -5.75 -12.93 14.31
N SER A 292 -5.85 -14.21 14.02
CA SER A 292 -4.72 -15.12 14.22
C SER A 292 -3.62 -14.87 13.19
N ARG A 293 -2.39 -15.25 13.52
CA ARG A 293 -1.27 -15.21 12.57
C ARG A 293 -1.56 -15.99 11.28
N ARG A 294 -2.22 -17.14 11.42
CA ARG A 294 -2.66 -17.96 10.29
C ARG A 294 -3.56 -17.18 9.32
N TRP A 295 -4.49 -16.38 9.85
CA TRP A 295 -5.37 -15.56 9.01
C TRP A 295 -4.58 -14.57 8.15
N PHE A 296 -3.53 -13.92 8.71
CA PHE A 296 -2.70 -13.01 7.92
C PHE A 296 -1.97 -13.72 6.79
N VAL A 297 -1.42 -14.92 7.04
CA VAL A 297 -0.78 -15.72 5.99
C VAL A 297 -1.79 -16.11 4.91
N GLU A 298 -3.00 -16.53 5.28
CA GLU A 298 -4.05 -16.94 4.34
C GLU A 298 -4.62 -15.78 3.50
N GLU A 299 -4.63 -14.55 4.01
CA GLU A 299 -5.21 -13.39 3.31
C GLU A 299 -4.16 -12.55 2.56
N TYR A 300 -2.94 -12.45 3.09
CA TYR A 300 -1.92 -11.52 2.57
C TYR A 300 -0.59 -12.20 2.22
N GLY A 301 -0.32 -13.38 2.75
CA GLY A 301 0.93 -14.11 2.56
C GLY A 301 0.99 -14.94 1.29
N LEU A 302 -0.08 -14.95 0.50
CA LEU A 302 -0.14 -15.77 -0.70
C LEU A 302 0.44 -15.05 -1.91
N PRO A 303 1.23 -15.73 -2.72
CA PRO A 303 1.90 -15.11 -3.87
C PRO A 303 0.97 -14.76 -5.04
N PHE A 304 -0.32 -15.11 -4.97
CA PHE A 304 -1.29 -14.95 -6.07
C PHE A 304 -1.85 -13.53 -6.22
N SER A 305 -1.40 -12.55 -5.44
CA SER A 305 -1.96 -11.17 -5.45
C SER A 305 -1.75 -10.44 -6.79
N ALA A 306 -0.71 -10.78 -7.53
CA ALA A 306 -0.40 -10.21 -8.85
C ALA A 306 -1.13 -10.93 -10.01
N TRP A 307 -1.75 -12.08 -9.75
CA TRP A 307 -2.42 -12.87 -10.77
C TRP A 307 -3.72 -12.22 -11.25
N ALA A 308 -4.14 -12.57 -12.46
CA ALA A 308 -5.46 -12.19 -12.94
C ALA A 308 -6.55 -12.73 -11.98
N VAL A 309 -7.57 -11.94 -11.70
CA VAL A 309 -8.63 -12.27 -10.70
C VAL A 309 -9.28 -13.63 -10.98
N ARG A 310 -9.41 -14.01 -12.26
CA ARG A 310 -9.99 -15.30 -12.69
C ARG A 310 -9.16 -16.52 -12.25
N THR A 311 -7.84 -16.37 -12.10
CA THR A 311 -6.89 -17.43 -11.69
C THR A 311 -6.49 -17.29 -10.22
N ALA A 312 -6.33 -16.07 -9.71
CA ALA A 312 -6.00 -15.80 -8.31
C ALA A 312 -7.02 -16.39 -7.31
N LYS A 313 -8.32 -16.22 -7.59
CA LYS A 313 -9.38 -16.72 -6.69
C LYS A 313 -9.40 -18.25 -6.57
N PRO A 314 -9.40 -19.04 -7.66
CA PRO A 314 -9.35 -20.50 -7.55
C PRO A 314 -8.03 -20.99 -6.94
N ALA A 315 -6.87 -20.40 -7.28
CA ALA A 315 -5.58 -20.74 -6.66
C ALA A 315 -5.60 -20.50 -5.15
N THR A 316 -6.09 -19.34 -4.70
CA THR A 316 -6.26 -19.02 -3.27
C THR A 316 -7.19 -20.02 -2.58
N LYS A 317 -8.31 -20.39 -3.21
CA LYS A 317 -9.23 -21.39 -2.66
C LYS A 317 -8.57 -22.76 -2.53
N ALA A 318 -7.84 -23.20 -3.56
CA ALA A 318 -7.11 -24.47 -3.54
C ALA A 318 -6.04 -24.46 -2.43
N PHE A 319 -5.29 -23.38 -2.29
CA PHE A 319 -4.32 -23.23 -1.21
C PHE A 319 -4.97 -23.34 0.18
N LYS A 320 -6.09 -22.67 0.43
CA LYS A 320 -6.79 -22.72 1.73
C LYS A 320 -7.25 -24.16 2.07
N VAL A 321 -7.70 -24.91 1.07
CA VAL A 321 -8.08 -26.33 1.25
C VAL A 321 -6.84 -27.18 1.58
N ALA A 322 -5.77 -27.01 0.82
CA ALA A 322 -4.51 -27.72 1.07
C ALA A 322 -3.90 -27.37 2.43
N ALA A 323 -3.91 -26.09 2.80
CA ALA A 323 -3.41 -25.62 4.10
C ALA A 323 -4.16 -26.28 5.28
N ALA A 324 -5.48 -26.43 5.19
CA ALA A 324 -6.26 -27.13 6.19
C ALA A 324 -5.90 -28.64 6.24
N ALA A 325 -5.71 -29.25 5.06
CA ALA A 325 -5.34 -30.68 4.96
C ALA A 325 -3.94 -30.94 5.56
N VAL A 326 -2.92 -30.16 5.18
CA VAL A 326 -1.55 -30.36 5.69
C VAL A 326 -1.41 -30.03 7.18
N ALA A 327 -2.17 -29.04 7.68
CA ALA A 327 -2.20 -28.70 9.09
C ALA A 327 -2.87 -29.77 9.96
N GLY A 328 -3.79 -30.56 9.39
CA GLY A 328 -4.44 -31.69 10.05
C GLY A 328 -3.78 -33.04 9.82
N ALA A 329 -2.75 -33.09 8.96
CA ALA A 329 -2.10 -34.35 8.57
C ALA A 329 -1.40 -35.03 9.77
N ARG A 330 -1.48 -36.34 9.81
CA ARG A 330 -0.85 -37.18 10.86
C ARG A 330 0.37 -37.93 10.36
N GLU A 331 0.49 -38.06 9.04
CA GLU A 331 1.60 -38.74 8.40
C GLU A 331 2.07 -38.01 7.15
N LEU A 332 3.30 -38.33 6.70
CA LEU A 332 3.96 -37.67 5.56
C LEU A 332 3.20 -37.84 4.25
N GLY A 333 2.53 -39.00 4.09
CA GLY A 333 1.70 -39.30 2.92
C GLY A 333 0.54 -38.33 2.75
N GLU A 334 -0.14 -37.97 3.85
CA GLU A 334 -1.24 -37.01 3.86
C GLU A 334 -0.76 -35.58 3.53
N VAL A 335 0.42 -35.18 4.05
CA VAL A 335 1.03 -33.89 3.68
C VAL A 335 1.32 -33.85 2.20
N ARG A 336 1.95 -34.91 1.66
CA ARG A 336 2.22 -35.04 0.22
C ARG A 336 0.93 -34.92 -0.59
N GLN A 337 -0.12 -35.65 -0.20
CA GLN A 337 -1.41 -35.60 -0.89
C GLN A 337 -2.01 -34.20 -0.88
N GLY A 338 -1.94 -33.48 0.24
CA GLY A 338 -2.41 -32.08 0.33
C GLY A 338 -1.67 -31.15 -0.62
N ILE A 339 -0.33 -31.26 -0.68
CA ILE A 339 0.51 -30.44 -1.56
C ILE A 339 0.26 -30.78 -3.03
N THR A 340 0.29 -32.07 -3.40
CA THR A 340 0.09 -32.49 -4.79
C THR A 340 -1.33 -32.23 -5.29
N GLY A 341 -2.33 -32.31 -4.41
CA GLY A 341 -3.71 -31.91 -4.72
C GLY A 341 -3.86 -30.42 -5.01
N PHE A 342 -3.12 -29.57 -4.28
CA PHE A 342 -3.05 -28.14 -4.59
C PHE A 342 -2.44 -27.91 -5.98
N VAL A 343 -1.29 -28.52 -6.26
CA VAL A 343 -0.59 -28.38 -7.56
C VAL A 343 -1.47 -28.89 -8.70
N GLY A 344 -2.12 -30.05 -8.54
CA GLY A 344 -3.07 -30.57 -9.52
C GLY A 344 -4.23 -29.61 -9.83
N THR A 345 -4.76 -28.92 -8.80
CA THR A 345 -5.79 -27.90 -9.02
C THR A 345 -5.25 -26.69 -9.80
N VAL A 346 -3.98 -26.31 -9.58
CA VAL A 346 -3.35 -25.20 -10.33
C VAL A 346 -3.06 -25.62 -11.77
N ASN A 347 -2.70 -26.87 -12.05
CA ASN A 347 -2.52 -27.39 -13.42
C ASN A 347 -3.78 -27.16 -14.29
N ASP A 348 -4.97 -27.20 -13.69
CA ASP A 348 -6.24 -26.97 -14.39
C ASP A 348 -6.52 -25.48 -14.70
N LEU A 349 -5.67 -24.56 -14.25
CA LEU A 349 -5.86 -23.13 -14.46
C LEU A 349 -5.16 -22.67 -15.75
N ALA A 350 -5.88 -21.94 -16.60
CA ALA A 350 -5.30 -21.40 -17.82
C ALA A 350 -4.39 -20.19 -17.56
N GLY A 351 -3.25 -20.12 -18.26
CA GLY A 351 -2.36 -18.96 -18.25
C GLY A 351 -1.41 -18.94 -17.05
N ILE A 352 -0.94 -20.10 -16.62
CA ILE A 352 0.18 -20.24 -15.69
C ILE A 352 1.47 -20.20 -16.53
N GLU A 353 2.21 -19.10 -16.37
CA GLU A 353 3.50 -18.87 -17.06
C GLU A 353 4.66 -18.96 -16.05
N THR A 354 5.86 -18.58 -16.45
CA THR A 354 7.06 -18.71 -15.61
C THR A 354 6.93 -17.98 -14.27
N SER A 355 6.35 -16.78 -14.25
CA SER A 355 6.15 -15.99 -13.01
C SER A 355 5.15 -16.64 -12.07
N GLU A 356 4.03 -17.13 -12.62
CA GLU A 356 3.01 -17.83 -11.84
C GLU A 356 3.53 -19.16 -11.31
N ARG A 357 4.38 -19.85 -12.07
CA ARG A 357 5.04 -21.09 -11.62
C ARG A 357 5.90 -20.85 -10.37
N ASP A 358 6.68 -19.79 -10.34
CA ASP A 358 7.53 -19.44 -9.19
C ASP A 358 6.67 -19.07 -7.96
N ASP A 359 5.52 -18.44 -8.18
CA ASP A 359 4.53 -18.18 -7.16
C ASP A 359 3.88 -19.45 -6.60
N VAL A 360 3.62 -20.47 -7.45
CA VAL A 360 3.12 -21.77 -6.98
C VAL A 360 4.19 -22.52 -6.17
N ALA A 361 5.46 -22.47 -6.58
CA ALA A 361 6.57 -23.04 -5.81
C ALA A 361 6.68 -22.39 -4.42
N THR A 362 6.51 -21.07 -4.35
CA THR A 362 6.44 -20.32 -3.08
C THR A 362 5.26 -20.79 -2.22
N ALA A 363 4.08 -20.95 -2.81
CA ALA A 363 2.89 -21.45 -2.10
C ALA A 363 3.10 -22.88 -1.55
N VAL A 364 3.77 -23.74 -2.30
CA VAL A 364 4.13 -25.11 -1.86
C VAL A 364 5.07 -25.08 -0.65
N THR A 365 6.04 -24.15 -0.63
CA THR A 365 6.92 -23.96 0.52
C THR A 365 6.14 -23.47 1.75
N LEU A 366 5.15 -22.60 1.57
CA LEU A 366 4.25 -22.17 2.65
C LEU A 366 3.41 -23.33 3.18
N LEU A 367 2.87 -24.20 2.30
CA LEU A 367 2.13 -25.39 2.72
C LEU A 367 3.01 -26.33 3.56
N ALA A 368 4.25 -26.54 3.15
CA ALA A 368 5.21 -27.36 3.91
C ALA A 368 5.47 -26.77 5.31
N ALA A 369 5.58 -25.45 5.43
CA ALA A 369 5.76 -24.77 6.71
C ALA A 369 4.52 -24.83 7.63
N LEU A 370 3.31 -25.02 7.05
CA LEU A 370 2.06 -25.16 7.80
C LEU A 370 1.76 -26.61 8.22
N ALA A 371 2.52 -27.59 7.68
CA ALA A 371 2.27 -29.00 7.93
C ALA A 371 2.51 -29.38 9.39
N ALA A 372 1.58 -30.14 9.96
CA ALA A 372 1.73 -30.70 11.31
C ALA A 372 2.87 -31.73 11.39
N VAL A 373 3.11 -32.46 10.31
CA VAL A 373 4.25 -33.37 10.16
C VAL A 373 5.38 -32.61 9.45
N PRO A 374 6.59 -32.50 10.03
CA PRO A 374 7.67 -31.72 9.45
C PRO A 374 8.06 -32.20 8.04
N VAL A 375 8.10 -31.26 7.09
CA VAL A 375 8.52 -31.47 5.71
C VAL A 375 9.53 -30.37 5.34
N GLY A 376 10.68 -30.80 4.84
CA GLY A 376 11.68 -29.86 4.34
C GLY A 376 11.22 -29.17 3.04
N PRO A 377 11.58 -27.88 2.83
CA PRO A 377 11.20 -27.14 1.62
C PRO A 377 11.63 -27.86 0.33
N GLN A 378 12.82 -28.44 0.29
CA GLN A 378 13.33 -29.18 -0.86
C GLN A 378 12.49 -30.42 -1.20
N GLN A 379 12.00 -31.13 -0.18
CA GLN A 379 11.12 -32.29 -0.38
C GLN A 379 9.78 -31.87 -0.93
N ALA A 380 9.20 -30.79 -0.43
CA ALA A 380 7.93 -30.25 -0.92
C ALA A 380 8.07 -29.77 -2.39
N LEU A 381 9.17 -29.09 -2.71
CA LEU A 381 9.47 -28.67 -4.09
C LEU A 381 9.70 -29.86 -5.03
N ALA A 382 10.31 -30.96 -4.55
CA ALA A 382 10.43 -32.17 -5.35
C ALA A 382 9.05 -32.78 -5.70
N TRP A 383 8.09 -32.72 -4.77
CA TRP A 383 6.70 -33.15 -5.07
C TRP A 383 6.01 -32.20 -6.05
N PHE A 384 6.26 -30.89 -5.94
CA PHE A 384 5.77 -29.89 -6.88
C PHE A 384 6.29 -30.17 -8.29
N GLU A 385 7.62 -30.32 -8.46
CA GLU A 385 8.23 -30.60 -9.76
C GLU A 385 7.74 -31.91 -10.38
N ALA A 386 7.44 -32.92 -9.57
CA ALA A 386 6.92 -34.22 -10.03
C ALA A 386 5.43 -34.18 -10.40
N THR A 387 4.69 -33.12 -10.01
CA THR A 387 3.22 -33.07 -10.16
C THR A 387 2.79 -32.00 -11.16
N ARG A 388 3.57 -30.92 -11.32
CA ARG A 388 3.22 -29.83 -12.24
C ARG A 388 3.32 -30.25 -13.69
N ASP A 389 2.50 -29.65 -14.55
CA ASP A 389 2.44 -29.85 -16.01
C ASP A 389 2.44 -28.50 -16.80
N PHE A 390 2.72 -27.38 -16.15
CA PHE A 390 2.86 -26.04 -16.71
C PHE A 390 4.29 -25.53 -16.64
#